data_257c9067751cf1217978d92950a7addf
#
_entry.id   257c9067751cf1217978d92950a7addf
#
_cell.length_a   1.000
_cell.length_b   1.000
_cell.length_c   1.000
_cell.angle_alpha   90.00
_cell.angle_beta   90.00
_cell.angle_gamma   90.00
#
_symmetry.space_group_name_H-M   'P 1'
#
loop_
_entity.id
_entity.type
_entity.pdbx_description
1 polymer ?
#
loop_
_entity_poly.entity_id
_entity_poly.type
_entity_poly.pdbx_seq_one_letter_code
_entity_poly.pdbx_strand_id
1 'polypeptide(L)'
;MTTETTQNLDTENEIVLIQKPDYLVEITEILTLQNSQVETILALTAEGATVPFIARYRKEKTGNLDEDQIRDILKEKTRIENLYEAKKTALNGIFEQGKLTDELKENIFKAKTLKEVEDIYKPYKSKKKTKAMIAIENGFQIVADEIKKNKNISENDEVLKTLLADFSFSEIIE
;
A
#
# COMPACT_ATOMS: atom_id res chain seq x y z
N MET A 1 -47.91 -21.91 4.29
CA MET A 1 -46.88 -22.13 3.24
C MET A 1 -46.09 -20.83 3.13
N THR A 2 -45.05 -20.72 3.91
CA THR A 2 -44.16 -19.58 3.96
C THR A 2 -42.92 -19.94 3.17
N THR A 3 -42.72 -19.28 2.04
CA THR A 3 -41.53 -19.40 1.20
C THR A 3 -40.44 -18.55 1.81
N GLU A 4 -39.49 -19.19 2.47
CA GLU A 4 -38.18 -18.57 2.81
C GLU A 4 -37.41 -18.35 1.52
N THR A 5 -37.30 -17.09 1.14
CA THR A 5 -36.37 -16.66 0.09
C THR A 5 -35.00 -16.58 0.72
N THR A 6 -34.21 -17.61 0.54
CA THR A 6 -32.77 -17.64 0.86
C THR A 6 -32.08 -16.65 -0.05
N GLN A 7 -31.75 -15.47 0.45
CA GLN A 7 -30.80 -14.57 -0.21
C GLN A 7 -29.43 -15.20 -0.09
N ASN A 8 -28.95 -15.80 -1.16
CA ASN A 8 -27.55 -16.06 -1.39
C ASN A 8 -26.83 -14.70 -1.44
N LEU A 9 -26.19 -14.36 -0.36
CA LEU A 9 -25.20 -13.28 -0.34
C LEU A 9 -23.99 -13.78 -1.09
N ASP A 10 -23.83 -13.28 -2.31
CA ASP A 10 -22.59 -13.39 -3.09
C ASP A 10 -21.47 -12.69 -2.31
N THR A 11 -20.72 -13.47 -1.54
CA THR A 11 -19.55 -13.03 -0.78
C THR A 11 -18.29 -12.96 -1.65
N GLU A 12 -18.44 -12.71 -2.93
CA GLU A 12 -17.33 -12.50 -3.83
C GLU A 12 -17.10 -11.00 -4.06
N ASN A 13 -16.01 -10.48 -3.50
CA ASN A 13 -15.43 -9.16 -3.81
C ASN A 13 -16.16 -7.91 -3.30
N GLU A 14 -16.53 -7.82 -2.06
CA GLU A 14 -16.67 -6.52 -1.43
C GLU A 14 -15.27 -5.94 -1.14
N ILE A 15 -14.60 -5.48 -2.19
CA ILE A 15 -13.49 -4.53 -2.07
C ILE A 15 -14.05 -3.38 -1.26
N VAL A 16 -13.51 -3.15 -0.06
CA VAL A 16 -13.93 -2.04 0.78
C VAL A 16 -13.69 -0.75 0.00
N LEU A 17 -14.76 -0.26 -0.64
CA LEU A 17 -14.72 0.93 -1.47
C LEU A 17 -14.54 2.15 -0.56
N ILE A 18 -13.29 2.53 -0.35
CA ILE A 18 -13.00 3.85 0.18
C ILE A 18 -13.28 4.82 -0.96
N GLN A 19 -14.16 5.80 -0.72
CA GLN A 19 -14.34 6.89 -1.67
C GLN A 19 -13.01 7.61 -1.86
N LYS A 20 -12.66 7.83 -3.13
CA LYS A 20 -11.48 8.63 -3.46
C LYS A 20 -11.68 10.03 -2.87
N PRO A 21 -10.68 10.59 -2.16
CA PRO A 21 -10.81 11.90 -1.55
C PRO A 21 -11.08 12.99 -2.60
N ASP A 22 -11.91 13.94 -2.25
CA ASP A 22 -12.04 15.16 -3.03
C ASP A 22 -10.88 16.11 -2.67
N TYR A 23 -9.80 15.99 -3.42
CA TYR A 23 -8.59 16.81 -3.22
C TYR A 23 -8.90 18.31 -3.21
N LEU A 24 -9.89 18.74 -4.01
CA LEU A 24 -10.24 20.13 -4.14
C LEU A 24 -10.75 20.69 -2.81
N VAL A 25 -11.71 19.99 -2.23
CA VAL A 25 -12.32 20.41 -0.95
C VAL A 25 -11.28 20.37 0.16
N GLU A 26 -10.57 19.24 0.31
CA GLU A 26 -9.61 19.10 1.41
C GLU A 26 -8.46 20.10 1.33
N ILE A 27 -7.85 20.33 0.15
CA ILE A 27 -6.75 21.28 -0.01
C ILE A 27 -7.24 22.70 0.23
N THR A 28 -8.43 23.04 -0.27
CA THR A 28 -9.02 24.39 -0.10
C THR A 28 -9.24 24.72 1.36
N GLU A 29 -9.77 23.78 2.14
CA GLU A 29 -9.98 23.95 3.58
C GLU A 29 -8.65 24.10 4.34
N ILE A 30 -7.65 23.25 4.03
CA ILE A 30 -6.36 23.26 4.72
C ILE A 30 -5.57 24.52 4.44
N LEU A 31 -5.50 24.97 3.18
CA LEU A 31 -4.69 26.10 2.78
C LEU A 31 -5.45 27.43 2.75
N THR A 32 -6.74 27.39 3.04
CA THR A 32 -7.63 28.58 3.02
C THR A 32 -7.56 29.32 1.66
N LEU A 33 -7.61 28.55 0.58
CA LEU A 33 -7.59 29.03 -0.80
C LEU A 33 -8.97 28.94 -1.45
N GLN A 34 -9.13 29.53 -2.62
CA GLN A 34 -10.35 29.36 -3.42
C GLN A 34 -10.32 28.06 -4.23
N ASN A 35 -11.46 27.40 -4.38
CA ASN A 35 -11.57 26.18 -5.19
C ASN A 35 -11.01 26.34 -6.60
N SER A 36 -11.31 27.47 -7.26
CA SER A 36 -10.85 27.78 -8.61
C SER A 36 -9.33 27.89 -8.72
N GLN A 37 -8.64 28.35 -7.67
CA GLN A 37 -7.17 28.42 -7.64
C GLN A 37 -6.57 27.02 -7.56
N VAL A 38 -7.05 26.20 -6.64
CA VAL A 38 -6.59 24.82 -6.46
C VAL A 38 -6.87 23.99 -7.72
N GLU A 39 -8.08 24.07 -8.28
CA GLU A 39 -8.47 23.38 -9.50
C GLU A 39 -7.54 23.75 -10.68
N THR A 40 -7.28 25.05 -10.86
CA THR A 40 -6.40 25.54 -11.93
C THR A 40 -4.97 25.00 -11.77
N ILE A 41 -4.42 24.98 -10.56
CA ILE A 41 -3.08 24.43 -10.30
C ILE A 41 -3.04 22.94 -10.60
N LEU A 42 -4.03 22.18 -10.13
CA LEU A 42 -4.10 20.74 -10.38
C LEU A 42 -4.23 20.42 -11.88
N ALA A 43 -5.02 21.19 -12.61
CA ALA A 43 -5.18 21.04 -14.07
C ALA A 43 -3.86 21.35 -14.81
N LEU A 44 -3.24 22.50 -14.54
CA LEU A 44 -1.99 22.89 -15.20
C LEU A 44 -0.84 21.92 -14.92
N THR A 45 -0.75 21.39 -13.69
CA THR A 45 0.26 20.39 -13.36
C THR A 45 -0.01 19.03 -14.00
N ALA A 46 -1.27 18.64 -14.16
CA ALA A 46 -1.64 17.44 -14.92
C ALA A 46 -1.30 17.54 -16.40
N GLU A 47 -1.33 18.75 -16.97
CA GLU A 47 -0.85 19.04 -18.33
C GLU A 47 0.68 19.09 -18.46
N GLY A 48 1.42 18.90 -17.36
CA GLY A 48 2.89 18.89 -17.34
C GLY A 48 3.54 20.25 -17.12
N ALA A 49 2.77 21.30 -16.76
CA ALA A 49 3.34 22.59 -16.45
C ALA A 49 4.14 22.56 -15.14
N THR A 50 5.34 23.16 -15.14
CA THR A 50 6.18 23.25 -13.96
C THR A 50 5.77 24.38 -13.02
N VAL A 51 6.05 24.24 -11.71
CA VAL A 51 5.73 25.26 -10.71
C VAL A 51 6.28 26.66 -11.09
N PRO A 52 7.56 26.81 -11.46
CA PRO A 52 8.07 28.12 -11.88
C PRO A 52 7.37 28.69 -13.12
N PHE A 53 6.98 27.84 -14.06
CA PHE A 53 6.23 28.25 -15.23
C PHE A 53 4.85 28.78 -14.86
N ILE A 54 4.14 28.08 -13.99
CA ILE A 54 2.80 28.48 -13.54
C ILE A 54 2.89 29.82 -12.79
N ALA A 55 3.77 29.92 -11.81
CA ALA A 55 3.94 31.12 -10.99
C ALA A 55 4.33 32.37 -11.82
N ARG A 56 5.06 32.17 -12.91
CA ARG A 56 5.56 33.28 -13.74
C ARG A 56 4.62 33.66 -14.87
N TYR A 57 3.98 32.68 -15.52
CA TYR A 57 3.24 32.89 -16.77
C TYR A 57 1.74 32.63 -16.69
N ARG A 58 1.23 32.21 -15.53
CA ARG A 58 -0.20 31.89 -15.31
C ARG A 58 -0.82 32.64 -14.13
N LYS A 59 -0.21 33.73 -13.68
CA LYS A 59 -0.65 34.53 -12.53
C LYS A 59 -2.11 34.89 -12.55
N GLU A 60 -2.61 35.35 -13.69
CA GLU A 60 -4.02 35.75 -13.84
C GLU A 60 -4.98 34.57 -13.64
N LYS A 61 -4.61 33.36 -14.08
CA LYS A 61 -5.43 32.16 -13.92
C LYS A 61 -5.40 31.59 -12.51
N THR A 62 -4.30 31.80 -11.79
CA THR A 62 -4.06 31.25 -10.46
C THR A 62 -4.40 32.23 -9.32
N GLY A 63 -4.90 33.42 -9.65
CA GLY A 63 -5.17 34.45 -8.67
C GLY A 63 -3.91 34.97 -7.98
N ASN A 64 -2.79 35.09 -8.72
CA ASN A 64 -1.47 35.57 -8.27
C ASN A 64 -0.79 34.66 -7.22
N LEU A 65 -1.07 33.38 -7.19
CA LEU A 65 -0.33 32.46 -6.33
C LEU A 65 1.17 32.48 -6.66
N ASP A 66 1.99 32.51 -5.64
CA ASP A 66 3.45 32.41 -5.75
C ASP A 66 3.91 30.94 -5.84
N GLU A 67 5.23 30.75 -6.01
CA GLU A 67 5.79 29.40 -6.15
C GLU A 67 5.59 28.54 -4.89
N ASP A 68 5.65 29.13 -3.71
CA ASP A 68 5.57 28.41 -2.45
C ASP A 68 4.12 27.95 -2.21
N GLN A 69 3.15 28.82 -2.47
CA GLN A 69 1.72 28.47 -2.40
C GLN A 69 1.36 27.34 -3.39
N ILE A 70 1.93 27.39 -4.60
CA ILE A 70 1.71 26.31 -5.60
C ILE A 70 2.35 25.00 -5.12
N ARG A 71 3.56 25.04 -4.54
CA ARG A 71 4.22 23.86 -3.94
C ARG A 71 3.42 23.29 -2.78
N ASP A 72 2.85 24.14 -1.94
CA ASP A 72 2.01 23.69 -0.82
C ASP A 72 0.76 22.97 -1.29
N ILE A 73 0.09 23.45 -2.35
CA ILE A 73 -1.05 22.74 -2.98
C ILE A 73 -0.63 21.34 -3.43
N LEU A 74 0.49 21.21 -4.12
CA LEU A 74 0.98 19.92 -4.64
C LEU A 74 1.43 18.98 -3.53
N LYS A 75 2.03 19.52 -2.48
CA LYS A 75 2.42 18.78 -1.28
C LYS A 75 1.21 18.23 -0.54
N GLU A 76 0.17 19.03 -0.35
CA GLU A 76 -1.06 18.58 0.30
C GLU A 76 -1.80 17.54 -0.55
N LYS A 77 -1.85 17.71 -1.88
CA LYS A 77 -2.36 16.68 -2.78
C LYS A 77 -1.64 15.34 -2.56
N THR A 78 -0.31 15.36 -2.57
CA THR A 78 0.50 14.14 -2.38
C THR A 78 0.27 13.53 -0.98
N ARG A 79 0.13 14.35 0.05
CA ARG A 79 -0.17 13.90 1.42
C ARG A 79 -1.51 13.18 1.49
N ILE A 80 -2.55 13.75 0.87
CA ILE A 80 -3.89 13.18 0.85
C ILE A 80 -3.91 11.87 0.04
N GLU A 81 -3.24 11.84 -1.12
CA GLU A 81 -3.08 10.63 -1.94
C GLU A 81 -2.41 9.49 -1.16
N ASN A 82 -1.29 9.79 -0.52
CA ASN A 82 -0.55 8.80 0.26
C ASN A 82 -1.39 8.27 1.45
N LEU A 83 -2.12 9.13 2.13
CA LEU A 83 -3.01 8.74 3.22
C LEU A 83 -4.15 7.83 2.71
N TYR A 84 -4.75 8.19 1.59
CA TYR A 84 -5.79 7.39 0.95
C TYR A 84 -5.29 5.99 0.57
N GLU A 85 -4.14 5.90 -0.12
CA GLU A 85 -3.55 4.62 -0.52
C GLU A 85 -3.13 3.78 0.69
N ALA A 86 -2.62 4.40 1.75
CA ALA A 86 -2.29 3.70 2.98
C ALA A 86 -3.55 3.11 3.65
N LYS A 87 -4.64 3.88 3.74
CA LYS A 87 -5.93 3.40 4.26
C LYS A 87 -6.46 2.24 3.43
N LYS A 88 -6.45 2.36 2.11
CA LYS A 88 -6.88 1.33 1.18
C LYS A 88 -6.08 0.04 1.35
N THR A 89 -4.75 0.16 1.42
CA THR A 89 -3.85 -0.98 1.63
C THR A 89 -4.10 -1.66 2.97
N ALA A 90 -4.29 -0.88 4.04
CA ALA A 90 -4.56 -1.42 5.37
C ALA A 90 -5.90 -2.18 5.41
N LEU A 91 -6.96 -1.58 4.88
CA LEU A 91 -8.29 -2.20 4.85
C LEU A 91 -8.29 -3.49 4.04
N ASN A 92 -7.72 -3.47 2.83
CA ASN A 92 -7.64 -4.66 1.99
C ASN A 92 -6.82 -5.77 2.65
N GLY A 93 -5.65 -5.44 3.20
CA GLY A 93 -4.79 -6.43 3.84
C GLY A 93 -5.36 -7.03 5.12
N ILE A 94 -6.22 -6.29 5.85
CA ILE A 94 -6.94 -6.82 7.02
C ILE A 94 -8.15 -7.65 6.57
N PHE A 95 -8.84 -7.20 5.53
CA PHE A 95 -9.98 -7.90 4.93
C PHE A 95 -9.59 -9.27 4.38
N GLU A 96 -8.52 -9.35 3.58
CA GLU A 96 -7.97 -10.60 3.03
C GLU A 96 -7.61 -11.63 4.12
N GLN A 97 -7.28 -11.16 5.33
CA GLN A 97 -7.03 -12.03 6.49
C GLN A 97 -8.31 -12.42 7.24
N GLY A 98 -9.50 -11.96 6.81
CA GLY A 98 -10.77 -12.19 7.49
C GLY A 98 -10.86 -11.55 8.89
N LYS A 99 -10.05 -10.51 9.16
CA LYS A 99 -9.94 -9.86 10.48
C LYS A 99 -10.52 -8.45 10.52
N LEU A 100 -11.11 -7.98 9.42
CA LEU A 100 -11.67 -6.64 9.37
C LEU A 100 -12.99 -6.58 10.16
N THR A 101 -12.96 -5.82 11.24
CA THR A 101 -14.16 -5.51 12.05
C THR A 101 -14.64 -4.09 11.73
N ASP A 102 -15.91 -3.79 12.03
CA ASP A 102 -16.47 -2.43 11.83
C ASP A 102 -15.71 -1.40 12.64
N GLU A 103 -15.27 -1.74 13.84
CA GLU A 103 -14.46 -0.86 14.69
C GLU A 103 -13.09 -0.53 14.05
N LEU A 104 -12.41 -1.54 13.50
CA LEU A 104 -11.14 -1.33 12.78
C LEU A 104 -11.32 -0.48 11.53
N LYS A 105 -12.40 -0.74 10.79
CA LYS A 105 -12.77 0.05 9.62
C LYS A 105 -12.96 1.52 9.98
N GLU A 106 -13.75 1.81 11.03
CA GLU A 106 -13.93 3.17 11.51
C GLU A 106 -12.64 3.83 11.98
N ASN A 107 -11.79 3.12 12.72
CA ASN A 107 -10.51 3.65 13.21
C ASN A 107 -9.59 4.02 12.05
N ILE A 108 -9.52 3.18 11.00
CA ILE A 108 -8.75 3.50 9.79
C ILE A 108 -9.34 4.71 9.05
N PHE A 109 -10.67 4.83 8.95
CA PHE A 109 -11.30 5.99 8.33
C PHE A 109 -11.05 7.29 9.09
N LYS A 110 -11.06 7.25 10.43
CA LYS A 110 -10.81 8.40 11.30
C LYS A 110 -9.35 8.84 11.35
N ALA A 111 -8.41 7.96 10.97
CA ALA A 111 -6.99 8.27 10.95
C ALA A 111 -6.69 9.47 10.04
N LYS A 112 -5.95 10.45 10.54
CA LYS A 112 -5.60 11.69 9.84
C LYS A 112 -4.17 11.70 9.32
N THR A 113 -3.34 10.77 9.77
CA THR A 113 -1.92 10.68 9.43
C THR A 113 -1.55 9.27 8.97
N LEU A 114 -0.50 9.20 8.14
CA LEU A 114 0.07 7.91 7.71
C LEU A 114 0.50 7.06 8.91
N LYS A 115 1.07 7.69 9.93
CA LYS A 115 1.53 7.01 11.14
C LYS A 115 0.38 6.32 11.88
N GLU A 116 -0.76 7.00 12.03
CA GLU A 116 -1.94 6.40 12.67
C GLU A 116 -2.44 5.17 11.90
N VAL A 117 -2.48 5.25 10.55
CA VAL A 117 -2.85 4.10 9.71
C VAL A 117 -1.84 2.97 9.87
N GLU A 118 -0.54 3.28 9.85
CA GLU A 118 0.52 2.28 10.03
C GLU A 118 0.46 1.60 11.40
N ASP A 119 0.21 2.36 12.47
CA ASP A 119 0.10 1.82 13.83
C ASP A 119 -1.09 0.85 13.95
N ILE A 120 -2.24 1.17 13.33
CA ILE A 120 -3.41 0.28 13.28
C ILE A 120 -3.11 -0.97 12.44
N TYR A 121 -2.44 -0.82 11.30
CA TYR A 121 -2.17 -1.91 10.37
C TYR A 121 -1.01 -2.82 10.79
N LYS A 122 -0.08 -2.33 11.63
CA LYS A 122 1.15 -3.02 12.03
C LYS A 122 0.94 -4.46 12.55
N PRO A 123 -0.08 -4.75 13.39
CA PRO A 123 -0.35 -6.13 13.83
C PRO A 123 -0.79 -7.08 12.71
N TYR A 124 -1.35 -6.53 11.64
CA TYR A 124 -1.92 -7.28 10.51
C TYR A 124 -0.96 -7.34 9.31
N LYS A 125 0.11 -6.53 9.32
CA LYS A 125 1.10 -6.52 8.24
C LYS A 125 1.79 -7.87 8.17
N SER A 126 1.58 -8.62 7.08
CA SER A 126 2.28 -9.88 6.87
C SER A 126 3.79 -9.64 6.92
N LYS A 127 4.49 -10.42 7.74
CA LYS A 127 5.95 -10.38 7.73
C LYS A 127 6.41 -10.77 6.33
N LYS A 128 7.17 -9.89 5.68
CA LYS A 128 7.74 -10.20 4.37
C LYS A 128 8.55 -11.49 4.51
N LYS A 129 8.16 -12.52 3.78
CA LYS A 129 8.90 -13.79 3.80
C LYS A 129 10.34 -13.50 3.39
N THR A 130 11.27 -13.81 4.24
CA THR A 130 12.70 -13.74 3.90
C THR A 130 13.05 -14.91 3.00
N LYS A 131 14.11 -14.78 2.19
CA LYS A 131 14.61 -15.90 1.38
C LYS A 131 14.86 -17.16 2.24
N ALA A 132 15.31 -16.98 3.49
CA ALA A 132 15.47 -18.07 4.44
C ALA A 132 14.14 -18.75 4.82
N MET A 133 13.06 -17.98 5.00
CA MET A 133 11.74 -18.56 5.29
C MET A 133 11.18 -19.33 4.10
N ILE A 134 11.38 -18.81 2.89
CA ILE A 134 10.98 -19.49 1.66
C ILE A 134 11.77 -20.80 1.51
N ALA A 135 13.07 -20.77 1.76
CA ALA A 135 13.89 -21.97 1.72
C ALA A 135 13.44 -23.02 2.76
N ILE A 136 13.07 -22.60 3.97
CA ILE A 136 12.54 -23.51 5.00
C ILE A 136 11.19 -24.12 4.57
N GLU A 137 10.29 -23.32 4.03
CA GLU A 137 8.99 -23.80 3.52
C GLU A 137 9.16 -24.79 2.35
N ASN A 138 10.19 -24.60 1.52
CA ASN A 138 10.55 -25.50 0.43
C ASN A 138 11.34 -26.75 0.92
N GLY A 139 11.45 -26.98 2.23
CA GLY A 139 12.07 -28.19 2.78
C GLY A 139 13.59 -28.13 2.97
N PHE A 140 14.25 -27.01 2.67
CA PHE A 140 15.71 -26.87 2.83
C PHE A 140 16.18 -26.87 4.29
N GLN A 141 15.28 -26.90 5.26
CA GLN A 141 15.63 -26.97 6.68
C GLN A 141 16.43 -28.24 6.98
N ILE A 142 16.06 -29.37 6.37
CA ILE A 142 16.74 -30.66 6.57
C ILE A 142 18.19 -30.59 6.08
N VAL A 143 18.41 -29.97 4.92
CA VAL A 143 19.76 -29.77 4.35
C VAL A 143 20.60 -28.85 5.27
N ALA A 144 20.02 -27.76 5.76
CA ALA A 144 20.70 -26.83 6.66
C ALA A 144 21.07 -27.47 8.00
N ASP A 145 20.20 -28.33 8.54
CA ASP A 145 20.47 -29.02 9.81
C ASP A 145 21.56 -30.11 9.66
N GLU A 146 21.60 -30.76 8.51
CA GLU A 146 22.67 -31.75 8.21
C GLU A 146 24.03 -31.07 8.04
N ILE A 147 24.10 -29.94 7.33
CA ILE A 147 25.31 -29.11 7.21
C ILE A 147 25.80 -28.62 8.58
N LYS A 148 24.88 -28.22 9.47
CA LYS A 148 25.25 -27.79 10.84
C LYS A 148 25.81 -28.91 11.69
N LYS A 149 25.30 -30.14 11.55
CA LYS A 149 25.79 -31.32 12.29
C LYS A 149 27.18 -31.74 11.81
N ASN A 150 27.44 -31.62 10.52
CA ASN A 150 28.65 -32.07 9.87
C ASN A 150 29.45 -30.88 9.34
N LYS A 151 30.30 -30.28 10.17
CA LYS A 151 31.12 -29.11 9.80
C LYS A 151 32.10 -29.32 8.64
N ASN A 152 32.35 -30.58 8.22
CA ASN A 152 33.25 -30.96 7.16
C ASN A 152 32.54 -31.42 5.88
N ILE A 153 31.24 -31.20 5.73
CA ILE A 153 30.50 -31.46 4.51
C ILE A 153 31.07 -30.62 3.36
N SER A 154 31.49 -31.24 2.29
CA SER A 154 31.86 -30.58 1.05
C SER A 154 30.73 -30.70 0.01
N GLU A 155 30.77 -29.86 -1.03
CA GLU A 155 29.80 -29.87 -2.15
C GLU A 155 29.71 -31.24 -2.85
N ASN A 156 30.70 -32.11 -2.64
CA ASN A 156 30.79 -33.45 -3.24
C ASN A 156 30.27 -34.56 -2.33
N ASP A 157 29.75 -34.24 -1.14
CA ASP A 157 29.25 -35.25 -0.22
C ASP A 157 27.98 -35.92 -0.78
N GLU A 158 27.97 -37.27 -0.78
CA GLU A 158 26.84 -38.04 -1.32
C GLU A 158 25.54 -37.81 -0.57
N VAL A 159 25.62 -37.53 0.74
CA VAL A 159 24.45 -37.21 1.55
C VAL A 159 23.83 -35.88 1.09
N LEU A 160 24.68 -34.89 0.82
CA LEU A 160 24.23 -33.60 0.31
C LEU A 160 23.64 -33.71 -1.09
N LYS A 161 24.26 -34.49 -1.96
CA LYS A 161 23.76 -34.78 -3.32
C LYS A 161 22.42 -35.49 -3.31
N THR A 162 22.23 -36.44 -2.41
CA THR A 162 20.97 -37.18 -2.27
C THR A 162 19.86 -36.28 -1.77
N LEU A 163 20.15 -35.45 -0.75
CA LEU A 163 19.19 -34.48 -0.20
C LEU A 163 18.83 -33.38 -1.22
N LEU A 164 19.77 -32.94 -2.05
CA LEU A 164 19.53 -31.93 -3.09
C LEU A 164 18.91 -32.52 -4.37
N ALA A 165 19.00 -33.82 -4.61
CA ALA A 165 18.40 -34.47 -5.79
C ALA A 165 16.84 -34.41 -5.75
N ASP A 166 16.26 -34.33 -4.55
CA ASP A 166 14.81 -34.21 -4.37
C ASP A 166 14.30 -32.77 -4.58
N PHE A 167 15.22 -31.82 -4.76
CA PHE A 167 14.87 -30.39 -4.98
C PHE A 167 15.30 -29.98 -6.41
N SER A 168 14.34 -29.54 -7.22
CA SER A 168 14.67 -29.00 -8.53
C SER A 168 15.31 -27.62 -8.37
N PHE A 169 16.51 -27.44 -8.87
CA PHE A 169 17.30 -26.20 -8.83
C PHE A 169 16.63 -25.01 -9.55
N SER A 170 15.57 -25.24 -10.32
CA SER A 170 14.84 -24.21 -11.05
C SER A 170 13.99 -23.30 -10.17
N GLU A 171 13.68 -23.69 -8.93
CA GLU A 171 12.86 -22.90 -8.00
C GLU A 171 13.66 -21.99 -7.06
N ILE A 172 15.01 -21.98 -7.20
CA ILE A 172 15.90 -21.26 -6.27
C ILE A 172 16.34 -19.89 -6.82
N ILE A 173 16.17 -19.62 -8.12
CA ILE A 173 16.80 -18.48 -8.83
C ILE A 173 15.79 -17.40 -9.29
N GLU A 174 14.50 -17.52 -9.02
CA GLU A 174 13.55 -16.42 -9.14
C GLU A 174 13.31 -15.80 -7.74
#